data_72341e7fc7f16726b848a7945d86ad08
#
_entry.id   72341e7fc7f16726b848a7945d86ad08
#
_cell.length_a   1.000
_cell.length_b   1.000
_cell.length_c   1.000
_cell.angle_alpha   90.00
_cell.angle_beta   90.00
_cell.angle_gamma   90.00
#
_symmetry.space_group_name_H-M   'P 1'
#
loop_
_entity.id
_entity.type
_entity.pdbx_description
1 polymer ?
#
loop_
_entity_poly.entity_id
_entity_poly.type
_entity_poly.pdbx_seq_one_letter_code
_entity_poly.pdbx_strand_id
1 'polypeptide(L)'
;REKSQTMNPDTSKGEVSQTAIELDAEDTKLVTLARGARGRVGASAGAAVRDETGRTYSGATVDLPHLKISALQLAVAQAVAAGAKGCECAVVIAADGGVFDDDLDAVRDLGGESVRVLGVLPSGQVVVDLPGGSA
;
A
#
# COMPACT_ATOMS: atom_id res chain seq x y z
N ARG A 1 -14.42 -1.52 -25.60
CA ARG A 1 -14.21 -1.84 -25.29
C ARG A 1 -14.39 -1.73 -25.09
N GLU A 2 -14.70 -2.32 -24.64
CA GLU A 2 -14.79 -2.57 -24.02
C GLU A 2 -14.89 -2.13 -23.86
N LYS A 3 -15.26 -1.98 -23.77
CA LYS A 3 -15.31 -1.90 -23.15
C LYS A 3 -15.39 -1.67 -22.84
N SER A 4 -15.89 -1.05 -23.36
CA SER A 4 -15.75 -1.36 -22.79
C SER A 4 -15.90 -1.29 -22.50
N GLN A 5 -16.40 -1.31 -22.21
CA GLN A 5 -16.39 -1.75 -21.59
C GLN A 5 -16.58 -1.78 -21.06
N THR A 6 -17.26 -1.34 -21.10
CA THR A 6 -17.28 -1.92 -20.49
C THR A 6 -17.70 -2.20 -20.16
N MET A 7 -18.26 -1.95 -20.04
CA MET A 7 -18.31 -2.69 -19.51
C MET A 7 -18.81 -3.07 -19.23
N ASN A 8 -19.68 -3.17 -19.37
CA ASN A 8 -19.87 -4.07 -18.99
C ASN A 8 -20.40 -4.36 -18.68
N PRO A 9 -21.10 -4.45 -18.59
CA PRO A 9 -21.29 -5.20 -18.12
C PRO A 9 -21.67 -5.50 -17.82
N ASP A 10 -22.14 -5.61 -17.68
CA ASP A 10 -22.18 -6.52 -17.14
C ASP A 10 -22.23 -6.87 -16.68
N THR A 11 -22.45 -6.93 -16.55
CA THR A 11 -22.21 -7.71 -15.86
C THR A 11 -22.30 -7.93 -15.29
N SER A 12 -22.65 -7.98 -15.27
CA SER A 12 -22.51 -8.64 -14.50
C SER A 12 -22.44 -8.76 -14.02
N LYS A 13 -22.53 -8.87 -13.89
CA LYS A 13 -22.09 -9.28 -13.13
C LYS A 13 -21.64 -9.53 -12.41
N GLY A 14 -21.77 -9.52 -12.43
CA GLY A 14 -21.19 -9.94 -11.46
C GLY A 14 -20.72 -9.93 -11.00
N GLU A 15 -20.65 -10.22 -10.90
CA GLU A 15 -20.01 -10.40 -10.20
C GLU A 15 -19.06 -9.99 -9.93
N VAL A 16 -19.08 -9.83 -10.08
CA VAL A 16 -18.06 -9.63 -9.70
C VAL A 16 -17.68 -8.76 -9.13
N SER A 17 -17.87 -8.28 -9.02
CA SER A 17 -17.48 -7.50 -8.42
C SER A 17 -17.38 -7.41 -7.22
N GLN A 18 -17.82 -7.98 -6.81
CA GLN A 18 -17.78 -7.98 -5.65
C GLN A 18 -16.59 -7.99 -5.08
N THR A 19 -15.84 -8.26 -5.53
CA THR A 19 -14.55 -8.39 -4.97
C THR A 19 -13.66 -7.21 -5.22
N ALA A 20 -14.06 -6.32 -6.05
CA ALA A 20 -13.23 -5.15 -6.34
C ALA A 20 -13.31 -4.15 -5.18
N ILE A 21 -12.17 -3.69 -4.72
CA ILE A 21 -12.08 -2.67 -3.70
C ILE A 21 -11.80 -1.35 -4.38
N GLU A 22 -12.67 -0.39 -4.18
CA GLU A 22 -12.47 0.93 -4.75
C GLU A 22 -11.72 1.79 -3.76
N LEU A 23 -10.72 2.47 -4.25
CA LEU A 23 -9.91 3.36 -3.43
C LEU A 23 -10.28 4.80 -3.78
N ASP A 24 -10.27 5.68 -2.77
CA ASP A 24 -10.46 7.09 -3.04
C ASP A 24 -9.19 7.66 -3.68
N ALA A 25 -9.24 8.95 -4.04
CA ALA A 25 -8.13 9.58 -4.75
C ALA A 25 -6.86 9.60 -3.93
N GLU A 26 -6.97 9.79 -2.62
CA GLU A 26 -5.78 9.86 -1.75
C GLU A 26 -5.11 8.50 -1.63
N ASP A 27 -5.89 7.44 -1.52
CA ASP A 27 -5.33 6.09 -1.42
C ASP A 27 -4.76 5.65 -2.78
N THR A 28 -5.39 6.05 -3.88
CA THR A 28 -4.86 5.78 -5.21
C THR A 28 -3.51 6.45 -5.41
N LYS A 29 -3.32 7.66 -4.87
CA LYS A 29 -2.02 8.34 -4.92
C LYS A 29 -0.97 7.55 -4.17
N LEU A 30 -1.33 6.96 -3.03
CA LEU A 30 -0.38 6.13 -2.28
C LEU A 30 0.05 4.91 -3.10
N VAL A 31 -0.90 4.28 -3.78
CA VAL A 31 -0.57 3.14 -4.65
C VAL A 31 0.42 3.58 -5.73
N THR A 32 0.20 4.73 -6.35
CA THR A 32 1.08 5.27 -7.37
C THR A 32 2.48 5.52 -6.83
N LEU A 33 2.57 6.10 -5.62
CA LEU A 33 3.87 6.37 -4.99
C LEU A 33 4.61 5.07 -4.69
N ALA A 34 3.91 4.07 -4.15
CA ALA A 34 4.52 2.78 -3.85
C ALA A 34 5.02 2.10 -5.12
N ARG A 35 4.23 2.16 -6.20
CA ARG A 35 4.63 1.59 -7.48
C ARG A 35 5.88 2.29 -8.02
N GLY A 36 5.92 3.62 -7.92
CA GLY A 36 7.07 4.39 -8.37
C GLY A 36 8.33 4.06 -7.60
N ALA A 37 8.21 3.91 -6.28
CA ALA A 37 9.36 3.57 -5.44
C ALA A 37 9.93 2.20 -5.81
N ARG A 38 9.04 1.20 -6.01
CA ARG A 38 9.45 -0.14 -6.41
C ARG A 38 10.15 -0.11 -7.77
N GLY A 39 9.55 0.61 -8.72
CA GLY A 39 10.04 0.62 -10.10
C GLY A 39 11.36 1.34 -10.27
N ARG A 40 11.60 2.40 -9.49
CA ARG A 40 12.83 3.18 -9.64
C ARG A 40 14.09 2.35 -9.44
N VAL A 41 14.05 1.37 -8.57
CA VAL A 41 15.23 0.59 -8.23
C VAL A 41 15.04 -0.90 -8.53
N GLY A 42 13.94 -1.28 -9.16
CA GLY A 42 13.66 -2.67 -9.47
C GLY A 42 13.57 -3.55 -8.23
N ALA A 43 13.00 -3.02 -7.15
CA ALA A 43 12.95 -3.75 -5.88
C ALA A 43 11.84 -4.80 -5.88
N SER A 44 11.94 -5.73 -4.93
CA SER A 44 10.89 -6.75 -4.77
C SER A 44 9.59 -6.13 -4.28
N ALA A 45 9.65 -5.05 -3.51
CA ALA A 45 8.45 -4.36 -3.04
C ALA A 45 8.67 -2.86 -2.99
N GLY A 46 7.58 -2.12 -3.11
CA GLY A 46 7.54 -0.69 -2.85
C GLY A 46 6.44 -0.42 -1.84
N ALA A 47 6.55 0.70 -1.14
CA ALA A 47 5.56 1.06 -0.13
C ALA A 47 5.42 2.58 -0.05
N ALA A 48 4.30 3.02 0.49
CA ALA A 48 4.07 4.42 0.77
C ALA A 48 3.15 4.53 1.98
N VAL A 49 3.35 5.57 2.78
CA VAL A 49 2.51 5.86 3.93
C VAL A 49 2.07 7.31 3.88
N ARG A 50 0.90 7.59 4.47
CA ARG A 50 0.38 8.95 4.63
C ARG A 50 0.29 9.23 6.12
N ASP A 51 0.90 10.32 6.56
CA ASP A 51 0.88 10.66 7.97
C ASP A 51 -0.41 11.41 8.35
N GLU A 52 -0.48 11.81 9.62
CA GLU A 52 -1.68 12.46 10.15
C GLU A 52 -1.93 13.85 9.55
N THR A 53 -0.93 14.42 8.89
CA THR A 53 -1.08 15.73 8.25
C THR A 53 -1.37 15.63 6.75
N GLY A 54 -1.40 14.41 6.21
CA GLY A 54 -1.60 14.19 4.79
C GLY A 54 -0.33 14.12 3.97
N ARG A 55 0.84 14.27 4.61
CA ARG A 55 2.12 14.12 3.90
C ARG A 55 2.37 12.66 3.62
N THR A 56 3.08 12.39 2.52
CA THR A 56 3.33 11.03 2.07
C THR A 56 4.83 10.75 2.02
N TYR A 57 5.18 9.50 2.28
CA TYR A 57 6.56 9.03 2.29
C TYR A 57 6.59 7.68 1.60
N SER A 58 7.64 7.40 0.84
CA SER A 58 7.73 6.14 0.13
C SER A 58 9.03 5.43 0.44
N GLY A 59 9.06 4.14 0.15
CA GLY A 59 10.24 3.33 0.34
C GLY A 59 10.20 2.13 -0.60
N ALA A 60 11.37 1.51 -0.77
CA ALA A 60 11.51 0.28 -1.52
C ALA A 60 12.37 -0.66 -0.70
N THR A 61 12.25 -1.96 -0.97
CA THR A 61 13.05 -2.95 -0.27
C THR A 61 14.54 -2.67 -0.44
N VAL A 62 15.28 -2.69 0.67
CA VAL A 62 16.73 -2.58 0.68
C VAL A 62 17.26 -3.92 1.19
N ASP A 63 18.13 -4.54 0.40
CA ASP A 63 18.67 -5.84 0.76
C ASP A 63 20.18 -5.82 0.49
N LEU A 64 20.91 -5.28 1.44
CA LEU A 64 22.36 -5.19 1.39
C LEU A 64 22.93 -6.08 2.48
N PRO A 65 24.21 -6.45 2.39
CA PRO A 65 24.80 -7.35 3.41
C PRO A 65 24.61 -6.87 4.84
N HIS A 66 24.68 -5.56 5.07
CA HIS A 66 24.56 -5.02 6.42
C HIS A 66 23.39 -4.08 6.61
N LEU A 67 22.45 -4.04 5.65
CA LEU A 67 21.25 -3.21 5.79
C LEU A 67 20.12 -3.92 5.06
N LYS A 68 19.22 -4.51 5.83
CA LYS A 68 18.05 -5.19 5.29
C LYS A 68 16.81 -4.55 5.91
N ILE A 69 16.00 -3.91 5.07
CA ILE A 69 14.83 -3.22 5.55
C ILE A 69 13.75 -3.38 4.50
N SER A 70 12.52 -3.66 4.94
CA SER A 70 11.41 -3.80 4.02
C SER A 70 10.99 -2.44 3.47
N ALA A 71 10.27 -2.47 2.36
CA ALA A 71 9.77 -1.24 1.76
C ALA A 71 8.92 -0.45 2.74
N LEU A 72 8.00 -1.12 3.47
CA LEU A 72 7.12 -0.43 4.40
C LEU A 72 7.90 0.08 5.62
N GLN A 73 8.85 -0.71 6.13
CA GLN A 73 9.69 -0.23 7.23
C GLN A 73 10.44 1.04 6.84
N LEU A 74 10.97 1.09 5.61
CA LEU A 74 11.67 2.29 5.15
C LEU A 74 10.72 3.48 5.04
N ALA A 75 9.52 3.29 4.51
CA ALA A 75 8.56 4.38 4.42
C ALA A 75 8.20 4.91 5.81
N VAL A 76 7.98 4.01 6.78
CA VAL A 76 7.70 4.40 8.17
C VAL A 76 8.89 5.16 8.75
N ALA A 77 10.10 4.66 8.52
CA ALA A 77 11.31 5.32 9.04
C ALA A 77 11.44 6.73 8.49
N GLN A 78 11.16 6.92 7.21
CA GLN A 78 11.20 8.25 6.61
C GLN A 78 10.15 9.18 7.21
N ALA A 79 8.95 8.67 7.45
CA ALA A 79 7.88 9.46 8.07
C ALA A 79 8.30 9.91 9.47
N VAL A 80 8.80 8.99 10.28
CA VAL A 80 9.25 9.28 11.65
C VAL A 80 10.40 10.29 11.62
N ALA A 81 11.36 10.10 10.72
CA ALA A 81 12.50 11.00 10.60
C ALA A 81 12.07 12.41 10.16
N ALA A 82 10.94 12.52 9.48
CA ALA A 82 10.42 13.81 9.06
C ALA A 82 9.47 14.44 10.09
N GLY A 83 9.27 13.77 11.22
CA GLY A 83 8.46 14.33 12.31
C GLY A 83 7.02 13.85 12.37
N ALA A 84 6.65 12.84 11.62
CA ALA A 84 5.27 12.32 11.67
C ALA A 84 4.95 11.81 13.07
N LYS A 85 3.71 12.03 13.49
CA LYS A 85 3.21 11.60 14.79
C LYS A 85 2.18 10.49 14.67
N GLY A 86 1.75 10.17 13.47
CA GLY A 86 0.75 9.15 13.22
C GLY A 86 0.78 8.71 11.77
N CYS A 87 -0.06 7.72 11.44
CA CYS A 87 -0.16 7.20 10.09
C CYS A 87 -1.62 6.85 9.83
N GLU A 88 -2.16 7.36 8.74
CA GLU A 88 -3.55 7.11 8.37
C GLU A 88 -3.68 5.89 7.49
N CYS A 89 -2.75 5.71 6.57
CA CYS A 89 -2.84 4.65 5.58
C CYS A 89 -1.46 4.26 5.08
N ALA A 90 -1.28 2.99 4.80
CA ALA A 90 -0.04 2.45 4.25
C ALA A 90 -0.38 1.52 3.10
N VAL A 91 0.46 1.52 2.06
CA VAL A 91 0.30 0.65 0.89
C VAL A 91 1.62 -0.08 0.66
N VAL A 92 1.54 -1.38 0.40
CA VAL A 92 2.69 -2.18 -0.06
C VAL A 92 2.33 -2.77 -1.42
N ILE A 93 3.21 -2.61 -2.40
CA ILE A 93 3.10 -3.28 -3.70
C ILE A 93 4.20 -4.32 -3.79
N ALA A 94 3.81 -5.54 -4.05
CA ALA A 94 4.73 -6.66 -4.23
C ALA A 94 4.07 -7.69 -5.14
N ALA A 95 4.86 -8.62 -5.66
CA ALA A 95 4.36 -9.60 -6.64
C ALA A 95 3.17 -10.39 -6.11
N ASP A 96 3.14 -10.69 -4.82
CA ASP A 96 2.03 -11.41 -4.20
C ASP A 96 1.09 -10.51 -3.41
N GLY A 97 1.37 -9.21 -3.34
CA GLY A 97 0.56 -8.27 -2.58
C GLY A 97 0.63 -8.49 -1.07
N GLY A 98 1.58 -9.30 -0.61
CA GLY A 98 1.64 -9.66 0.79
C GLY A 98 2.12 -8.56 1.71
N VAL A 99 1.60 -8.55 2.92
CA VAL A 99 2.04 -7.66 3.99
C VAL A 99 2.46 -8.56 5.13
N PHE A 100 3.71 -8.41 5.57
CA PHE A 100 4.26 -9.30 6.60
C PHE A 100 4.05 -8.72 7.98
N ASP A 101 4.13 -9.59 9.00
CA ASP A 101 3.91 -9.18 10.38
C ASP A 101 4.85 -8.07 10.83
N ASP A 102 6.13 -8.14 10.42
CA ASP A 102 7.09 -7.10 10.77
C ASP A 102 6.70 -5.75 10.17
N ASP A 103 6.11 -5.76 8.98
CA ASP A 103 5.63 -4.54 8.34
C ASP A 103 4.45 -3.95 9.13
N LEU A 104 3.52 -4.81 9.54
CA LEU A 104 2.37 -4.38 10.32
C LEU A 104 2.81 -3.81 11.67
N ASP A 105 3.77 -4.48 12.32
CA ASP A 105 4.28 -4.01 13.61
C ASP A 105 4.87 -2.61 13.46
N ALA A 106 5.67 -2.39 12.41
CA ALA A 106 6.32 -1.10 12.21
C ALA A 106 5.29 0.01 11.97
N VAL A 107 4.30 -0.23 11.11
CA VAL A 107 3.33 0.82 10.81
C VAL A 107 2.41 1.07 12.00
N ARG A 108 2.12 0.04 12.79
CA ARG A 108 1.28 0.19 13.98
C ARG A 108 2.00 0.88 15.12
N ASP A 109 3.32 0.78 15.17
CA ASP A 109 4.09 1.59 16.12
C ASP A 109 3.83 3.06 15.91
N LEU A 110 3.67 3.49 14.66
CA LEU A 110 3.43 4.89 14.35
C LEU A 110 1.94 5.24 14.36
N GLY A 111 1.12 4.39 13.76
CA GLY A 111 -0.29 4.72 13.51
C GLY A 111 -1.30 4.06 14.42
N GLY A 112 -0.87 3.13 15.25
CA GLY A 112 -1.80 2.38 16.12
C GLY A 112 -2.51 1.28 15.37
N GLU A 113 -3.43 0.63 16.06
CA GLU A 113 -4.13 -0.55 15.52
C GLU A 113 -5.11 -0.20 14.42
N SER A 114 -5.51 1.06 14.32
CA SER A 114 -6.55 1.46 13.36
C SER A 114 -6.00 1.89 12.01
N VAL A 115 -4.67 1.90 11.84
CA VAL A 115 -4.09 2.31 10.57
C VAL A 115 -4.54 1.35 9.46
N ARG A 116 -4.95 1.90 8.33
CA ARG A 116 -5.34 1.07 7.20
C ARG A 116 -4.10 0.64 6.44
N VAL A 117 -3.99 -0.64 6.15
CA VAL A 117 -2.85 -1.19 5.42
C VAL A 117 -3.35 -1.96 4.22
N LEU A 118 -2.89 -1.59 3.03
CA LEU A 118 -3.30 -2.20 1.78
C LEU A 118 -2.14 -2.97 1.17
N GLY A 119 -2.38 -4.21 0.82
CA GLY A 119 -1.44 -5.01 0.03
C GLY A 119 -1.94 -5.07 -1.40
N VAL A 120 -1.08 -4.72 -2.36
CA VAL A 120 -1.49 -4.48 -3.73
C VAL A 120 -0.57 -5.26 -4.67
N LEU A 121 -1.17 -5.89 -5.68
CA LEU A 121 -0.40 -6.53 -6.74
C LEU A 121 0.14 -5.48 -7.70
N PRO A 122 1.18 -5.81 -8.48
CA PRO A 122 1.68 -4.86 -9.49
C PRO A 122 0.60 -4.39 -10.46
N SER A 123 -0.46 -5.19 -10.65
CA SER A 123 -1.58 -4.79 -11.51
C SER A 123 -2.41 -3.65 -10.92
N GLY A 124 -2.27 -3.41 -9.62
CA GLY A 124 -3.10 -2.45 -8.91
C GLY A 124 -4.22 -3.08 -8.13
N GLN A 125 -4.40 -4.40 -8.27
CA GLN A 125 -5.48 -5.08 -7.53
C GLN A 125 -5.13 -5.16 -6.05
N VAL A 126 -6.06 -4.72 -5.21
CA VAL A 126 -5.90 -4.78 -3.76
C VAL A 126 -6.26 -6.19 -3.30
N VAL A 127 -5.34 -6.86 -2.63
CA VAL A 127 -5.56 -8.23 -2.14
C VAL A 127 -5.52 -8.33 -0.62
N VAL A 128 -5.04 -7.28 0.06
CA VAL A 128 -5.06 -7.19 1.52
C VAL A 128 -5.60 -5.82 1.89
N ASP A 129 -6.52 -5.75 2.83
CA ASP A 129 -7.10 -4.49 3.29
C ASP A 129 -7.35 -4.62 4.80
N LEU A 130 -6.41 -4.10 5.58
CA LEU A 130 -6.43 -4.18 7.04
C LEU A 130 -6.51 -2.76 7.62
N PRO A 131 -7.04 -2.61 8.76
CA PRO A 131 -7.68 -3.59 9.61
C PRO A 131 -8.95 -4.10 8.99
N GLY A 132 -9.10 -3.83 7.75
CA GLY A 132 -10.22 -4.33 7.08
C GLY A 132 -11.46 -3.66 7.55
N GLY A 133 -11.30 -2.49 7.94
CA GLY A 133 -12.39 -1.85 8.44
C GLY A 133 -12.93 -2.58 9.57
N SER A 134 -12.14 -3.33 10.12
CA SER A 134 -12.63 -4.11 10.99
C SER A 134 -13.07 -3.54 11.96
N ALA A 135 -13.31 -3.26 11.80
CA ALA A 135 -13.82 -3.08 12.69
C ALA A 135 -14.06 -3.82 13.56
#